data_f628c8e919ed317e147add6c187d14b7
#
_entry.id   f628c8e919ed317e147add6c187d14b7
#
_cell.length_a   1.000
_cell.length_b   1.000
_cell.length_c   1.000
_cell.angle_alpha   90.00
_cell.angle_beta   90.00
_cell.angle_gamma   90.00
#
_symmetry.space_group_name_H-M   'P 1'
#
loop_
_entity.id
_entity.type
_entity.pdbx_description
1 polymer ?
#
loop_
_entity_poly.entity_id
_entity_poly.type
_entity_poly.pdbx_seq_one_letter_code
_entity_poly.pdbx_strand_id
1 'polypeptide(L)'
;VDVGGGSTEFSILRKDKEKISRSFKIGTVRLLNNLVDDSMLIDIKNWLKSNIDKDDKIKLFATGGNINKIQSMSGSKSGKPISYLSIKDLSNNLMEFNYQERMMKFDLNPDRADVIIYALKIFITTMEFVKANKIFVPKSGLVDGMINEIFYENNASKLDS
;
A
#
# COMPACT_ATOMS: atom_id res chain seq x y z
N VAL A 1 -4.93 2.00 -1.60
CA VAL A 1 -3.79 2.71 -2.18
C VAL A 1 -3.26 1.94 -3.38
N ASP A 2 -2.94 2.67 -4.45
CA ASP A 2 -2.28 2.13 -5.63
C ASP A 2 -0.97 2.92 -5.89
N VAL A 3 0.15 2.23 -5.93
CA VAL A 3 1.47 2.83 -6.12
C VAL A 3 1.96 2.54 -7.53
N GLY A 4 1.88 3.56 -8.39
CA GLY A 4 2.38 3.53 -9.76
C GLY A 4 3.81 4.05 -9.90
N GLY A 5 4.30 4.11 -11.14
CA GLY A 5 5.61 4.70 -11.44
C GLY A 5 5.62 6.23 -11.31
N GLY A 6 4.58 6.90 -11.78
CA GLY A 6 4.47 8.36 -11.80
C GLY A 6 3.67 8.97 -10.65
N SER A 7 2.74 8.23 -10.08
CA SER A 7 1.83 8.70 -9.04
C SER A 7 1.49 7.62 -8.03
N THR A 8 0.98 8.05 -6.89
CA THR A 8 0.32 7.19 -5.89
C THR A 8 -1.10 7.69 -5.71
N GLU A 9 -2.06 6.79 -5.83
CA GLU A 9 -3.48 7.07 -5.73
C GLU A 9 -4.03 6.55 -4.41
N PHE A 10 -4.69 7.43 -3.66
CA PHE A 10 -5.37 7.10 -2.44
C PHE A 10 -6.88 7.21 -2.63
N SER A 11 -7.61 6.24 -2.10
CA SER A 11 -9.06 6.28 -2.00
C SER A 11 -9.45 5.92 -0.57
N ILE A 12 -10.25 6.77 0.05
CA ILE A 12 -10.83 6.54 1.36
C ILE A 12 -12.31 6.25 1.14
N LEU A 13 -12.76 5.10 1.63
CA LEU A 13 -14.15 4.72 1.60
C LEU A 13 -14.69 4.72 3.03
N ARG A 14 -15.71 5.53 3.28
CA ARG A 14 -16.38 5.67 4.57
C ARG A 14 -17.57 4.72 4.70
N LYS A 15 -18.06 4.52 5.91
CA LYS A 15 -19.20 3.62 6.22
C LYS A 15 -20.50 4.02 5.52
N ASP A 16 -20.70 5.30 5.27
CA ASP A 16 -21.84 5.86 4.52
C ASP A 16 -21.70 5.71 2.98
N LYS A 17 -20.66 4.99 2.52
CA LYS A 17 -20.30 4.80 1.12
C LYS A 17 -19.76 6.04 0.41
N GLU A 18 -19.48 7.12 1.14
CA GLU A 18 -18.74 8.25 0.58
C GLU A 18 -17.34 7.81 0.19
N LYS A 19 -16.94 8.11 -1.05
CA LYS A 19 -15.59 7.83 -1.57
C LYS A 19 -14.88 9.14 -1.83
N ILE A 20 -13.74 9.32 -1.17
CA ILE A 20 -12.84 10.45 -1.39
C ILE A 20 -11.56 9.91 -2.00
N SER A 21 -11.13 10.45 -3.14
CA SER A 21 -9.92 9.99 -3.83
C SER A 21 -9.02 11.17 -4.18
N ARG A 22 -7.71 10.94 -4.11
CA ARG A 22 -6.70 11.89 -4.55
C ARG A 22 -5.48 11.17 -5.12
N SER A 23 -4.96 11.71 -6.23
CA SER A 23 -3.69 11.30 -6.82
C SER A 23 -2.58 12.26 -6.40
N PHE A 24 -1.44 11.72 -5.98
CA PHE A 24 -0.24 12.48 -5.64
C PHE A 24 0.86 12.14 -6.64
N LYS A 25 1.61 13.15 -7.07
CA LYS A 25 2.74 12.98 -8.01
C LYS A 25 3.97 12.35 -7.31
N ILE A 26 3.74 11.30 -6.53
CA ILE A 26 4.76 10.48 -5.89
C ILE A 26 4.59 9.07 -6.43
N GLY A 27 5.58 8.59 -7.17
CA GLY A 27 5.61 7.25 -7.73
C GLY A 27 7.02 6.70 -7.72
N THR A 28 7.14 5.42 -7.97
CA THR A 28 8.42 4.70 -7.83
C THR A 28 9.49 5.22 -8.78
N VAL A 29 9.13 5.53 -10.02
CA VAL A 29 10.05 6.08 -11.03
C VAL A 29 10.43 7.52 -10.70
N ARG A 30 9.51 8.31 -10.12
CA ARG A 30 9.83 9.68 -9.67
C ARG A 30 10.82 9.67 -8.52
N LEU A 31 10.66 8.75 -7.56
CA LEU A 31 11.60 8.58 -6.46
C LEU A 31 12.97 8.12 -6.95
N LEU A 32 13.01 7.15 -7.88
CA LEU A 32 14.24 6.69 -8.51
C LEU A 32 15.03 7.85 -9.15
N ASN A 33 14.33 8.79 -9.78
CA ASN A 33 14.92 9.94 -10.49
C ASN A 33 15.05 11.18 -9.59
N ASN A 34 14.87 11.08 -8.29
CA ASN A 34 14.93 12.21 -7.34
C ASN A 34 14.00 13.39 -7.70
N LEU A 35 12.83 13.09 -8.27
CA LEU A 35 11.80 14.07 -8.65
C LEU A 35 10.72 14.27 -7.57
N VAL A 36 10.96 13.80 -6.37
CA VAL A 36 10.05 13.90 -5.24
C VAL A 36 10.78 14.60 -4.11
N ASP A 37 10.24 15.71 -3.64
CA ASP A 37 10.72 16.39 -2.44
C ASP A 37 9.90 15.99 -1.19
N ASP A 38 10.41 16.33 -0.01
CA ASP A 38 9.79 15.97 1.25
C ASP A 38 8.43 16.63 1.46
N SER A 39 8.15 17.78 0.82
CA SER A 39 6.86 18.46 0.91
C SER A 39 5.73 17.60 0.36
N MET A 40 6.01 16.80 -0.68
CA MET A 40 5.02 15.91 -1.27
C MET A 40 4.58 14.78 -0.32
N LEU A 41 5.50 14.26 0.51
CA LEU A 41 5.17 13.29 1.55
C LEU A 41 4.36 13.92 2.68
N ILE A 42 4.68 15.17 3.03
CA ILE A 42 3.92 15.96 3.98
C ILE A 42 2.49 16.21 3.48
N ASP A 43 2.32 16.47 2.18
CA ASP A 43 1.00 16.64 1.57
C ASP A 43 0.13 15.38 1.69
N ILE A 44 0.69 14.19 1.42
CA ILE A 44 -0.02 12.92 1.65
C ILE A 44 -0.45 12.81 3.11
N LYS A 45 0.48 13.01 4.04
CA LYS A 45 0.21 12.93 5.47
C LYS A 45 -0.89 13.87 5.91
N ASN A 46 -0.86 15.12 5.46
CA ASN A 46 -1.86 16.11 5.80
C ASN A 46 -3.23 15.75 5.21
N TRP A 47 -3.27 15.31 3.96
CA TRP A 47 -4.51 14.88 3.33
C TRP A 47 -5.12 13.66 4.04
N LEU A 48 -4.32 12.65 4.38
CA LEU A 48 -4.79 11.49 5.14
C LEU A 48 -5.34 11.91 6.51
N LYS A 49 -4.62 12.77 7.24
CA LYS A 49 -5.06 13.28 8.55
C LYS A 49 -6.34 14.11 8.49
N SER A 50 -6.57 14.83 7.40
CA SER A 50 -7.78 15.67 7.23
C SER A 50 -9.01 14.84 6.85
N ASN A 51 -8.82 13.61 6.39
CA ASN A 51 -9.89 12.75 5.89
C ASN A 51 -10.09 11.46 6.70
N ILE A 52 -9.25 11.20 7.69
CA ILE A 52 -9.33 10.05 8.59
C ILE A 52 -9.35 10.53 10.01
N ASP A 53 -10.40 10.18 10.76
CA ASP A 53 -10.51 10.52 12.17
C ASP A 53 -9.56 9.67 13.03
N LYS A 54 -9.12 10.23 14.17
CA LYS A 54 -8.14 9.57 15.04
C LYS A 54 -8.62 8.23 15.61
N ASP A 55 -9.93 8.07 15.75
CA ASP A 55 -10.57 6.89 16.33
C ASP A 55 -11.05 5.90 15.28
N ASP A 56 -10.81 6.19 13.98
CA ASP A 56 -11.18 5.30 12.91
C ASP A 56 -10.34 4.02 12.94
N LYS A 57 -11.01 2.87 12.84
CA LYS A 57 -10.36 1.58 12.63
C LYS A 57 -10.08 1.39 11.14
N ILE A 58 -8.86 1.73 10.73
CA ILE A 58 -8.46 1.67 9.32
C ILE A 58 -8.18 0.23 8.89
N LYS A 59 -8.78 -0.19 7.77
CA LYS A 59 -8.37 -1.36 6.98
C LYS A 59 -7.68 -0.83 5.72
N LEU A 60 -6.38 -1.09 5.60
CA LEU A 60 -5.58 -0.61 4.47
C LEU A 60 -5.53 -1.67 3.37
N PHE A 61 -6.00 -1.31 2.19
CA PHE A 61 -5.92 -2.13 0.97
C PHE A 61 -4.92 -1.52 0.01
N ALA A 62 -4.16 -2.38 -0.67
CA ALA A 62 -3.31 -1.95 -1.77
C ALA A 62 -3.56 -2.78 -3.03
N THR A 63 -3.48 -2.11 -4.18
CA THR A 63 -3.65 -2.69 -5.51
C THR A 63 -2.45 -2.37 -6.40
N GLY A 64 -2.41 -3.01 -7.54
CA GLY A 64 -1.38 -2.76 -8.55
C GLY A 64 -0.21 -3.73 -8.52
N GLY A 65 0.64 -3.61 -9.54
CA GLY A 65 1.72 -4.57 -9.78
C GLY A 65 2.81 -4.56 -8.71
N ASN A 66 3.05 -3.41 -8.08
CA ASN A 66 4.08 -3.28 -7.05
C ASN A 66 3.72 -4.07 -5.79
N ILE A 67 2.49 -3.91 -5.27
CA ILE A 67 2.08 -4.63 -4.07
C ILE A 67 1.92 -6.13 -4.32
N ASN A 68 1.48 -6.54 -5.52
CA ASN A 68 1.38 -7.95 -5.89
C ASN A 68 2.76 -8.62 -5.86
N LYS A 69 3.79 -7.96 -6.38
CA LYS A 69 5.16 -8.48 -6.32
C LYS A 69 5.71 -8.50 -4.89
N ILE A 70 5.45 -7.46 -4.10
CA ILE A 70 5.80 -7.41 -2.67
C ILE A 70 5.14 -8.57 -1.93
N GLN A 71 3.86 -8.85 -2.17
CA GLN A 71 3.17 -9.98 -1.56
C GLN A 71 3.84 -11.32 -1.91
N SER A 72 4.17 -11.51 -3.18
CA SER A 72 4.89 -12.71 -3.63
C SER A 72 6.24 -12.89 -2.91
N MET A 73 7.02 -11.82 -2.75
CA MET A 73 8.33 -11.86 -2.09
C MET A 73 8.24 -11.97 -0.56
N SER A 74 7.17 -11.48 0.06
CA SER A 74 6.99 -11.52 1.52
C SER A 74 6.69 -12.92 2.08
N GLY A 75 6.50 -13.92 1.22
CA GLY A 75 6.08 -15.26 1.61
C GLY A 75 4.61 -15.34 2.10
N SER A 76 3.87 -14.24 2.06
CA SER A 76 2.46 -14.22 2.41
C SER A 76 1.62 -14.93 1.35
N LYS A 77 0.71 -15.82 1.79
CA LYS A 77 -0.20 -16.50 0.86
C LYS A 77 -1.11 -15.49 0.17
N SER A 78 -1.40 -15.72 -1.12
CA SER A 78 -2.35 -14.89 -1.87
C SER A 78 -3.68 -14.74 -1.12
N GLY A 79 -4.20 -13.54 -1.03
CA GLY A 79 -5.43 -13.21 -0.29
C GLY A 79 -5.26 -13.06 1.24
N LYS A 80 -4.06 -13.28 1.78
CA LYS A 80 -3.74 -12.98 3.17
C LYS A 80 -3.09 -11.61 3.28
N PRO A 81 -3.35 -10.85 4.36
CA PRO A 81 -2.69 -9.56 4.55
C PRO A 81 -1.19 -9.73 4.82
N ILE A 82 -0.42 -8.72 4.45
CA ILE A 82 1.00 -8.62 4.78
C ILE A 82 1.14 -7.74 6.03
N SER A 83 1.90 -8.19 7.01
CA SER A 83 2.15 -7.40 8.22
C SER A 83 3.13 -6.25 7.94
N TYR A 84 3.03 -5.18 8.73
CA TYR A 84 3.99 -4.08 8.70
C TYR A 84 5.43 -4.57 8.90
N LEU A 85 5.64 -5.47 9.85
CA LEU A 85 6.96 -6.04 10.12
C LEU A 85 7.50 -6.80 8.91
N SER A 86 6.67 -7.66 8.27
CA SER A 86 7.09 -8.41 7.07
C SER A 86 7.48 -7.49 5.92
N ILE A 87 6.76 -6.38 5.72
CA ILE A 87 7.10 -5.39 4.68
C ILE A 87 8.41 -4.69 5.02
N LYS A 88 8.61 -4.33 6.28
CA LYS A 88 9.82 -3.65 6.75
C LYS A 88 11.05 -4.55 6.65
N ASP A 89 10.94 -5.81 7.06
CA ASP A 89 12.01 -6.81 6.95
C ASP A 89 12.38 -7.06 5.50
N LEU A 90 11.38 -7.18 4.61
CA LEU A 90 11.61 -7.32 3.18
C LEU A 90 12.32 -6.09 2.61
N SER A 91 11.93 -4.88 3.03
CA SER A 91 12.59 -3.64 2.60
C SER A 91 14.06 -3.61 3.04
N ASN A 92 14.34 -3.93 4.30
CA ASN A 92 15.70 -3.98 4.82
C ASN A 92 16.55 -5.01 4.06
N ASN A 93 16.02 -6.21 3.86
CA ASN A 93 16.69 -7.27 3.12
C ASN A 93 17.01 -6.84 1.67
N LEU A 94 16.06 -6.25 0.95
CA LEU A 94 16.29 -5.78 -0.43
C LEU A 94 17.34 -4.66 -0.51
N MET A 95 17.47 -3.83 0.53
CA MET A 95 18.46 -2.76 0.56
C MET A 95 19.90 -3.27 0.74
N GLU A 96 20.10 -4.49 1.24
CA GLU A 96 21.42 -5.13 1.35
C GLU A 96 21.99 -5.55 0.00
N PHE A 97 21.15 -5.65 -1.04
CA PHE A 97 21.52 -6.14 -2.35
C PHE A 97 21.57 -5.02 -3.39
N ASN A 98 22.54 -5.11 -4.29
CA ASN A 98 22.59 -4.25 -5.46
C ASN A 98 21.53 -4.65 -6.50
N TYR A 99 21.41 -3.88 -7.57
CA TYR A 99 20.42 -4.08 -8.63
C TYR A 99 20.45 -5.50 -9.24
N GLN A 100 21.63 -5.99 -9.59
CA GLN A 100 21.78 -7.32 -10.23
C GLN A 100 21.43 -8.45 -9.26
N GLU A 101 21.87 -8.32 -8.02
CA GLU A 101 21.55 -9.28 -6.97
C GLU A 101 20.05 -9.34 -6.68
N ARG A 102 19.36 -8.19 -6.69
CA ARG A 102 17.90 -8.15 -6.53
C ARG A 102 17.19 -8.91 -7.66
N MET A 103 17.63 -8.75 -8.90
CA MET A 103 17.08 -9.49 -10.04
C MET A 103 17.20 -11.00 -9.82
N MET A 104 18.39 -11.46 -9.47
CA MET A 104 18.68 -12.90 -9.34
C MET A 104 18.03 -13.53 -8.09
N LYS A 105 18.11 -12.85 -6.94
CA LYS A 105 17.66 -13.44 -5.67
C LYS A 105 16.13 -13.39 -5.47
N PHE A 106 15.49 -12.37 -6.03
CA PHE A 106 14.06 -12.13 -5.84
C PHE A 106 13.24 -12.34 -7.12
N ASP A 107 13.87 -12.87 -8.17
CA ASP A 107 13.21 -13.09 -9.46
C ASP A 107 12.49 -11.81 -9.93
N LEU A 108 13.24 -10.70 -9.98
CA LEU A 108 12.76 -9.42 -10.41
C LEU A 108 13.15 -9.10 -11.83
N ASN A 109 12.17 -8.68 -12.63
CA ASN A 109 12.47 -8.10 -13.93
C ASN A 109 13.29 -6.81 -13.78
N PRO A 110 14.09 -6.40 -14.78
CA PRO A 110 14.93 -5.21 -14.75
C PRO A 110 14.17 -3.94 -14.31
N ASP A 111 12.99 -3.71 -14.89
CA ASP A 111 12.13 -2.56 -14.60
C ASP A 111 11.59 -2.53 -13.16
N ARG A 112 11.58 -3.68 -12.49
CA ARG A 112 11.14 -3.80 -11.09
C ARG A 112 12.28 -3.75 -10.09
N ALA A 113 13.44 -4.31 -10.41
CA ALA A 113 14.59 -4.35 -9.52
C ALA A 113 15.05 -2.95 -9.09
N ASP A 114 14.87 -1.95 -9.96
CA ASP A 114 15.18 -0.55 -9.67
C ASP A 114 14.16 0.09 -8.73
N VAL A 115 12.88 -0.19 -8.94
CA VAL A 115 11.80 0.62 -8.35
C VAL A 115 11.15 -0.01 -7.13
N ILE A 116 11.35 -1.31 -6.87
CA ILE A 116 10.63 -2.04 -5.80
C ILE A 116 10.93 -1.48 -4.41
N ILE A 117 12.15 -1.01 -4.15
CA ILE A 117 12.54 -0.40 -2.87
C ILE A 117 11.77 0.90 -2.62
N TYR A 118 11.49 1.66 -3.67
CA TYR A 118 10.70 2.88 -3.58
C TYR A 118 9.22 2.58 -3.37
N ALA A 119 8.70 1.51 -3.97
CA ALA A 119 7.35 1.03 -3.68
C ALA A 119 7.20 0.66 -2.19
N LEU A 120 8.15 -0.12 -1.66
CA LEU A 120 8.18 -0.48 -0.24
C LEU A 120 8.22 0.76 0.65
N LYS A 121 9.05 1.76 0.32
CA LYS A 121 9.12 3.03 1.05
C LYS A 121 7.76 3.72 1.11
N ILE A 122 7.04 3.82 -0.02
CA ILE A 122 5.71 4.45 -0.07
C ILE A 122 4.71 3.66 0.78
N PHE A 123 4.67 2.32 0.68
CA PHE A 123 3.75 1.49 1.46
C PHE A 123 4.05 1.57 2.96
N ILE A 124 5.32 1.48 3.38
CA ILE A 124 5.73 1.61 4.79
C ILE A 124 5.28 2.97 5.33
N THR A 125 5.61 4.05 4.63
CA THR A 125 5.23 5.42 5.03
C THR A 125 3.70 5.58 5.11
N THR A 126 2.96 5.00 4.16
CA THR A 126 1.49 5.00 4.20
C THR A 126 0.97 4.28 5.43
N MET A 127 1.47 3.07 5.72
CA MET A 127 1.07 2.29 6.89
C MET A 127 1.33 3.05 8.19
N GLU A 128 2.46 3.75 8.29
CA GLU A 128 2.81 4.60 9.43
C GLU A 128 1.86 5.78 9.59
N PHE A 129 1.52 6.45 8.48
CA PHE A 129 0.61 7.61 8.51
C PHE A 129 -0.79 7.25 8.98
N VAL A 130 -1.31 6.10 8.54
CA VAL A 130 -2.65 5.63 8.93
C VAL A 130 -2.63 4.67 10.12
N LYS A 131 -1.47 4.41 10.73
CA LYS A 131 -1.25 3.48 11.85
C LYS A 131 -1.77 2.07 11.57
N ALA A 132 -1.66 1.61 10.33
CA ALA A 132 -2.06 0.26 9.94
C ALA A 132 -0.93 -0.74 10.23
N ASN A 133 -1.24 -1.82 10.93
CA ASN A 133 -0.30 -2.91 11.23
C ASN A 133 -0.26 -4.00 10.16
N LYS A 134 -1.15 -3.94 9.19
CA LYS A 134 -1.23 -4.87 8.05
C LYS A 134 -1.87 -4.21 6.84
N ILE A 135 -1.52 -4.72 5.66
CA ILE A 135 -2.05 -4.29 4.37
C ILE A 135 -2.68 -5.48 3.66
N PHE A 136 -3.87 -5.30 3.15
CA PHE A 136 -4.61 -6.32 2.40
C PHE A 136 -4.33 -6.16 0.91
N VAL A 137 -4.07 -7.27 0.23
CA VAL A 137 -3.81 -7.30 -1.20
C VAL A 137 -4.89 -8.16 -1.86
N PRO A 138 -5.98 -7.54 -2.33
CA PRO A 138 -7.06 -8.26 -2.99
C PRO A 138 -6.60 -8.79 -4.34
N LYS A 139 -7.13 -9.95 -4.76
CA LYS A 139 -6.95 -10.43 -6.12
C LYS A 139 -7.62 -9.46 -7.10
N SER A 140 -7.02 -9.27 -8.28
CA SER A 140 -7.58 -8.43 -9.34
C SER A 140 -9.06 -8.76 -9.59
N GLY A 141 -9.93 -7.74 -9.61
CA GLY A 141 -11.37 -7.87 -9.81
C GLY A 141 -12.20 -8.11 -8.54
N LEU A 142 -11.57 -8.31 -7.36
CA LEU A 142 -12.30 -8.55 -6.10
C LEU A 142 -12.32 -7.36 -5.15
N VAL A 143 -11.74 -6.23 -5.53
CA VAL A 143 -11.63 -5.05 -4.63
C VAL A 143 -13.00 -4.57 -4.18
N ASP A 144 -13.91 -4.39 -5.12
CA ASP A 144 -15.27 -3.91 -4.82
C ASP A 144 -16.08 -4.96 -4.03
N GLY A 145 -15.89 -6.24 -4.33
CA GLY A 145 -16.54 -7.34 -3.61
C GLY A 145 -16.05 -7.43 -2.16
N MET A 146 -14.75 -7.39 -1.94
CA MET A 146 -14.16 -7.43 -0.58
C MET A 146 -14.49 -6.17 0.25
N ILE A 147 -14.55 -5.02 -0.40
CA ILE A 147 -14.97 -3.77 0.25
C ILE A 147 -16.44 -3.92 0.68
N ASN A 148 -17.32 -4.41 -0.18
CA ASN A 148 -18.71 -4.63 0.15
C ASN A 148 -18.89 -5.66 1.27
N GLU A 149 -18.19 -6.80 1.23
CA GLU A 149 -18.26 -7.84 2.27
C GLU A 149 -17.88 -7.30 3.65
N ILE A 150 -16.81 -6.50 3.73
CA ILE A 150 -16.39 -5.85 4.98
C ILE A 150 -17.45 -4.86 5.50
N PHE A 151 -18.20 -4.20 4.62
CA PHE A 151 -19.30 -3.34 5.00
C PHE A 151 -20.49 -4.14 5.55
N TYR A 152 -20.78 -5.30 4.97
CA TYR A 152 -21.89 -6.16 5.42
C TYR A 152 -21.58 -6.88 6.73
N GLU A 153 -20.37 -7.41 6.92
CA GLU A 153 -19.97 -8.08 8.18
C GLU A 153 -20.02 -7.15 9.39
N ASN A 154 -19.64 -5.87 9.23
CA ASN A 154 -19.69 -4.90 10.32
C ASN A 154 -21.13 -4.41 10.64
N ASN A 155 -22.10 -4.64 9.75
CA ASN A 155 -23.51 -4.29 10.01
C ASN A 155 -24.30 -5.48 10.57
N ALA A 156 -23.93 -6.71 10.28
CA ALA A 156 -24.58 -7.90 10.83
C ALA A 156 -24.36 -8.02 12.36
N SER A 157 -23.18 -7.68 12.84
CA SER A 157 -22.86 -7.69 14.29
C SER A 157 -23.54 -6.61 15.13
N LYS A 158 -24.32 -5.70 14.51
CA LYS A 158 -25.11 -4.67 15.21
C LYS A 158 -26.60 -4.97 15.27
N LEU A 159 -27.06 -6.03 14.62
CA LEU A 159 -28.49 -6.45 14.64
C LEU A 159 -28.76 -7.51 15.70
N ASP A 160 -27.73 -8.07 16.35
CA ASP A 160 -27.82 -9.09 17.41
C ASP A 160 -27.45 -8.56 18.81
N SER A 161 -27.54 -7.24 19.02
CA SER A 161 -27.29 -6.63 20.33
C SER A 161 -28.44 -5.78 20.80
#